data_3aa80142ba268de0949b6fd05249808b
#
_entry.id   3aa80142ba268de0949b6fd05249808b
#
_cell.length_a   1.000
_cell.length_b   1.000
_cell.length_c   1.000
_cell.angle_alpha   90.00
_cell.angle_beta   90.00
_cell.angle_gamma   90.00
#
_symmetry.space_group_name_H-M   'P 1'
#
loop_
_entity.id
_entity.type
_entity.pdbx_description
1 polymer ?
#
loop_
_entity_poly.entity_id
_entity_poly.type
_entity_poly.pdbx_seq_one_letter_code
_entity_poly.pdbx_strand_id
1 'polypeptide(L)'
;MGYYWPTMVKNCKDYAKRCQACQFHANLIHQPPEALHPTVASWPFDAWGLDVVGPLTKSSVGHLYILAAIDYFSQWAEVVPLKEVKKKNVVDFICTHLIYCDGVPRYIITDNGKPFCNSLIDKLCQKFGFKQRNSFMYYVAANGFAEAFN
;
A
#
# COMPACT_ATOMS: atom_id res chain seq x y z
N MET A 1 19.34 -18.87 -15.38
CA MET A 1 18.53 -20.00 -15.92
C MET A 1 17.81 -20.64 -14.73
N GLY A 2 16.48 -20.74 -14.77
CA GLY A 2 15.71 -21.44 -13.75
C GLY A 2 15.59 -22.92 -14.10
N TYR A 3 15.74 -23.78 -13.10
CA TYR A 3 15.49 -25.22 -13.25
C TYR A 3 14.08 -25.51 -12.74
N TYR A 4 13.32 -26.31 -13.49
CA TYR A 4 12.02 -26.80 -13.11
C TYR A 4 11.96 -28.32 -13.21
N TRP A 5 11.32 -28.99 -12.23
CA TRP A 5 11.01 -30.42 -12.27
C TRP A 5 9.60 -30.67 -11.71
N PRO A 6 8.93 -31.77 -12.13
CA PRO A 6 7.50 -31.98 -11.83
C PRO A 6 7.14 -32.01 -10.33
N THR A 7 8.07 -32.42 -9.48
CA THR A 7 7.86 -32.51 -8.03
C THR A 7 8.43 -31.34 -7.24
N MET A 8 8.88 -30.27 -7.91
CA MET A 8 9.55 -29.12 -7.29
C MET A 8 8.76 -28.52 -6.12
N VAL A 9 7.47 -28.23 -6.32
CA VAL A 9 6.61 -27.64 -5.29
C VAL A 9 6.48 -28.57 -4.08
N LYS A 10 6.32 -29.86 -4.30
CA LYS A 10 6.25 -30.87 -3.24
C LYS A 10 7.56 -30.92 -2.46
N ASN A 11 8.68 -31.01 -3.16
CA ASN A 11 10.00 -31.08 -2.54
C ASN A 11 10.34 -29.82 -1.74
N CYS A 12 9.99 -28.63 -2.26
CA CYS A 12 10.15 -27.35 -1.54
C CYS A 12 9.30 -27.29 -0.26
N LYS A 13 8.04 -27.72 -0.33
CA LYS A 13 7.17 -27.81 0.85
C LYS A 13 7.71 -28.77 1.91
N ASP A 14 8.17 -29.96 1.49
CA ASP A 14 8.72 -30.95 2.40
C ASP A 14 10.05 -30.51 3.01
N TYR A 15 10.87 -29.78 2.25
CA TYR A 15 12.08 -29.15 2.77
C TYR A 15 11.74 -28.06 3.81
N ALA A 16 10.83 -27.15 3.50
CA ALA A 16 10.42 -26.08 4.40
C ALA A 16 9.88 -26.60 5.73
N LYS A 17 9.09 -27.69 5.72
CA LYS A 17 8.58 -28.36 6.93
C LYS A 17 9.66 -28.89 7.86
N ARG A 18 10.85 -29.23 7.35
CA ARG A 18 11.97 -29.78 8.11
C ARG A 18 13.05 -28.74 8.40
N CYS A 19 13.00 -27.59 7.75
CA CYS A 19 13.96 -26.52 7.93
C CYS A 19 13.68 -25.76 9.24
N GLN A 20 14.60 -25.85 10.18
CA GLN A 20 14.46 -25.22 11.50
C GLN A 20 14.27 -23.69 11.40
N ALA A 21 15.02 -23.03 10.52
CA ALA A 21 14.88 -21.59 10.26
C ALA A 21 13.50 -21.26 9.68
N CYS A 22 13.01 -22.04 8.69
CA CYS A 22 11.67 -21.83 8.14
C CYS A 22 10.59 -22.03 9.20
N GLN A 23 10.74 -23.01 10.10
CA GLN A 23 9.76 -23.25 11.17
C GLN A 23 9.80 -22.16 12.23
N PHE A 24 10.97 -21.64 12.56
CA PHE A 24 11.13 -20.57 13.55
C PHE A 24 10.56 -19.23 13.03
N HIS A 25 10.73 -18.93 11.74
CA HIS A 25 10.26 -17.70 11.12
C HIS A 25 8.89 -17.83 10.44
N ALA A 26 8.33 -19.04 10.37
CA ALA A 26 7.04 -19.31 9.76
C ALA A 26 5.88 -18.96 10.69
N ASN A 27 5.62 -17.68 10.87
CA ASN A 27 4.31 -17.21 11.36
C ASN A 27 3.22 -17.35 10.29
N LEU A 28 3.31 -18.35 9.43
CA LEU A 28 2.34 -18.63 8.38
C LEU A 28 1.16 -19.40 8.98
N ILE A 29 0.21 -18.66 9.51
CA ILE A 29 -1.14 -19.18 9.66
C ILE A 29 -1.66 -19.33 8.23
N HIS A 30 -1.72 -20.57 7.74
CA HIS A 30 -2.43 -20.91 6.51
C HIS A 30 -3.93 -20.71 6.76
N GLN A 31 -4.41 -19.49 6.59
CA GLN A 31 -5.83 -19.29 6.41
C GLN A 31 -6.19 -19.78 5.00
N PRO A 32 -7.31 -20.49 4.83
CA PRO A 32 -7.82 -20.80 3.50
C PRO A 32 -8.01 -19.49 2.73
N PRO A 33 -7.74 -19.47 1.41
CA PRO A 33 -7.93 -18.28 0.60
C PRO A 33 -9.40 -17.86 0.69
N GLU A 34 -9.64 -16.76 1.39
CA GLU A 34 -10.94 -16.11 1.41
C GLU A 34 -11.17 -15.45 0.05
N ALA A 35 -12.42 -15.44 -0.41
CA ALA A 35 -12.75 -14.81 -1.68
C ALA A 35 -12.33 -13.34 -1.63
N LEU A 36 -11.45 -12.94 -2.54
CA LEU A 36 -10.98 -11.55 -2.65
C LEU A 36 -12.17 -10.68 -3.07
N HIS A 37 -12.60 -9.80 -2.19
CA HIS A 37 -13.57 -8.78 -2.53
C HIS A 37 -12.81 -7.57 -3.07
N PRO A 38 -12.88 -7.30 -4.40
CA PRO A 38 -12.21 -6.13 -4.95
C PRO A 38 -12.79 -4.86 -4.31
N THR A 39 -11.92 -3.92 -3.96
CA THR A 39 -12.36 -2.58 -3.56
C THR A 39 -12.87 -1.88 -4.80
N VAL A 40 -14.19 -1.86 -5.01
CA VAL A 40 -14.82 -1.20 -6.14
C VAL A 40 -15.18 0.22 -5.71
N ALA A 41 -14.53 1.20 -6.30
CA ALA A 41 -14.97 2.60 -6.24
C ALA A 41 -16.15 2.78 -7.19
N SER A 42 -17.22 3.45 -6.76
CA SER A 42 -18.42 3.67 -7.58
C SER A 42 -18.32 4.91 -8.46
N TRP A 43 -17.44 5.85 -8.11
CA TRP A 43 -17.25 7.14 -8.78
C TRP A 43 -15.76 7.51 -8.83
N PRO A 44 -15.35 8.32 -9.83
CA PRO A 44 -14.01 8.90 -9.86
C PRO A 44 -13.71 9.66 -8.58
N PHE A 45 -12.49 9.50 -8.06
CA PHE A 45 -11.94 10.18 -6.89
C PHE A 45 -12.63 9.88 -5.55
N ASP A 46 -13.54 8.90 -5.51
CA ASP A 46 -14.22 8.45 -4.28
C ASP A 46 -13.31 7.65 -3.35
N ALA A 47 -12.38 6.88 -3.92
CA ALA A 47 -11.46 6.02 -3.17
C ALA A 47 -10.03 6.09 -3.71
N TRP A 48 -9.09 6.49 -2.85
CA TRP A 48 -7.67 6.58 -3.18
C TRP A 48 -6.85 5.54 -2.43
N GLY A 49 -5.95 4.87 -3.13
CA GLY A 49 -4.88 4.07 -2.53
C GLY A 49 -3.61 4.90 -2.41
N LEU A 50 -3.00 4.99 -1.22
CA LEU A 50 -1.74 5.68 -1.00
C LEU A 50 -0.64 4.71 -0.64
N ASP A 51 0.54 4.92 -1.22
CA ASP A 51 1.73 4.14 -0.93
C ASP A 51 3.00 5.00 -1.00
N VAL A 52 4.08 4.53 -0.37
CA VAL A 52 5.40 5.16 -0.39
C VAL A 52 6.42 4.21 -0.97
N VAL A 53 6.94 4.58 -2.12
CA VAL A 53 8.01 3.85 -2.81
C VAL A 53 9.36 4.35 -2.34
N GLY A 54 10.26 3.45 -1.98
CA GLY A 54 11.65 3.77 -1.63
C GLY A 54 12.19 3.04 -0.40
N PRO A 55 13.46 3.26 -0.06
CA PRO A 55 14.35 4.26 -0.62
C PRO A 55 14.87 3.91 -2.03
N LEU A 56 14.80 4.88 -2.92
CA LEU A 56 15.31 4.80 -4.29
C LEU A 56 16.74 5.34 -4.39
N THR A 57 17.35 5.17 -5.55
CA THR A 57 18.63 5.84 -5.86
C THR A 57 18.45 7.36 -5.73
N LYS A 58 19.33 8.00 -4.95
CA LYS A 58 19.23 9.43 -4.68
C LYS A 58 19.27 10.26 -5.95
N SER A 59 18.24 11.05 -6.18
CA SER A 59 18.18 11.98 -7.31
C SER A 59 19.21 13.13 -7.15
N SER A 60 19.49 13.88 -8.22
CA SER A 60 20.35 15.06 -8.20
C SER A 60 19.89 16.13 -7.19
N VAL A 61 18.58 16.19 -6.92
CA VAL A 61 17.96 17.12 -5.95
C VAL A 61 17.85 16.50 -4.55
N GLY A 62 18.22 15.23 -4.41
CA GLY A 62 18.29 14.54 -3.13
C GLY A 62 16.99 13.83 -2.69
N HIS A 63 16.06 13.57 -3.61
CA HIS A 63 14.88 12.79 -3.31
C HIS A 63 15.22 11.29 -3.27
N LEU A 64 14.65 10.60 -2.29
CA LEU A 64 14.85 9.17 -2.03
C LEU A 64 13.55 8.38 -2.07
N TYR A 65 12.42 9.05 -1.96
CA TYR A 65 11.10 8.42 -1.87
C TYR A 65 10.14 9.06 -2.86
N ILE A 66 9.11 8.31 -3.22
CA ILE A 66 7.95 8.79 -3.98
C ILE A 66 6.72 8.48 -3.13
N LEU A 67 5.92 9.49 -2.83
CA LEU A 67 4.58 9.30 -2.29
C LEU A 67 3.62 9.30 -3.47
N ALA A 68 2.87 8.23 -3.63
CA ALA A 68 1.91 8.03 -4.71
C ALA A 68 0.50 7.85 -4.16
N ALA A 69 -0.48 8.37 -4.89
CA ALA A 69 -1.89 8.11 -4.69
C ALA A 69 -2.52 7.69 -6.02
N ILE A 70 -3.35 6.65 -5.99
CA ILE A 70 -4.04 6.14 -7.17
C ILE A 70 -5.53 6.11 -6.91
N ASP A 71 -6.31 6.75 -7.78
CA ASP A 71 -7.77 6.62 -7.75
C ASP A 71 -8.20 5.23 -8.23
N TYR A 72 -8.98 4.53 -7.42
CA TYR A 72 -9.42 3.16 -7.73
C TYR A 72 -10.37 3.05 -8.91
N PHE A 73 -11.07 4.14 -9.26
CA PHE A 73 -12.01 4.13 -10.38
C PHE A 73 -11.33 4.46 -11.70
N SER A 74 -10.67 5.62 -11.77
CA SER A 74 -10.09 6.14 -13.01
C SER A 74 -8.68 5.61 -13.30
N GLN A 75 -8.00 5.04 -12.30
CA GLN A 75 -6.57 4.70 -12.33
C GLN A 75 -5.66 5.93 -12.47
N TRP A 76 -6.20 7.12 -12.22
CA TRP A 76 -5.42 8.34 -12.19
C TRP A 76 -4.42 8.31 -11.04
N ALA A 77 -3.21 8.75 -11.28
CA ALA A 77 -2.14 8.74 -10.30
C ALA A 77 -1.62 10.15 -10.02
N GLU A 78 -1.59 10.52 -8.74
CA GLU A 78 -0.91 11.70 -8.22
C GLU A 78 0.38 11.26 -7.52
N VAL A 79 1.49 11.93 -7.83
CA VAL A 79 2.79 11.54 -7.28
C VAL A 79 3.63 12.75 -6.89
N VAL A 80 4.34 12.65 -5.77
CA VAL A 80 5.32 13.66 -5.34
C VAL A 80 6.62 13.02 -4.88
N PRO A 81 7.78 13.56 -5.29
CA PRO A 81 9.07 13.12 -4.82
C PRO A 81 9.35 13.69 -3.43
N LEU A 82 9.88 12.86 -2.52
CA LEU A 82 10.21 13.24 -1.16
C LEU A 82 11.67 12.95 -0.84
N LYS A 83 12.33 13.85 -0.08
CA LYS A 83 13.67 13.58 0.50
C LYS A 83 13.58 12.63 1.68
N GLU A 84 12.51 12.74 2.46
CA GLU A 84 12.21 11.92 3.62
C GLU A 84 10.69 11.80 3.79
N VAL A 85 10.25 10.70 4.37
CA VAL A 85 8.82 10.45 4.60
C VAL A 85 8.44 10.92 5.98
N LYS A 86 7.89 12.14 6.07
CA LYS A 86 7.35 12.71 7.30
C LYS A 86 5.82 12.68 7.29
N LYS A 87 5.22 12.52 8.47
CA LYS A 87 3.76 12.57 8.66
C LYS A 87 3.14 13.84 8.06
N LYS A 88 3.83 14.99 8.20
CA LYS A 88 3.38 16.27 7.64
C LYS A 88 3.32 16.24 6.11
N ASN A 89 4.33 15.63 5.45
CA ASN A 89 4.34 15.54 3.98
C ASN A 89 3.13 14.76 3.45
N VAL A 90 2.73 13.69 4.16
CA VAL A 90 1.54 12.90 3.78
C VAL A 90 0.27 13.73 3.93
N VAL A 91 0.11 14.45 5.04
CA VAL A 91 -1.05 15.33 5.27
C VAL A 91 -1.11 16.45 4.24
N ASP A 92 0.02 17.12 3.98
CA ASP A 92 0.11 18.20 3.00
C ASP A 92 -0.24 17.67 1.59
N PHE A 93 0.26 16.47 1.23
CA PHE A 93 -0.05 15.83 -0.03
C PHE A 93 -1.54 15.51 -0.19
N ILE A 94 -2.16 14.90 0.83
CA ILE A 94 -3.60 14.60 0.80
C ILE A 94 -4.41 15.88 0.62
N CYS A 95 -4.05 16.96 1.34
CA CYS A 95 -4.75 18.22 1.21
C CYS A 95 -4.59 18.85 -0.17
N THR A 96 -3.33 18.96 -0.65
CA THR A 96 -3.01 19.77 -1.83
C THR A 96 -3.29 19.04 -3.14
N HIS A 97 -3.02 17.74 -3.21
CA HIS A 97 -3.15 16.97 -4.45
C HIS A 97 -4.47 16.22 -4.57
N LEU A 98 -5.06 15.79 -3.45
CA LEU A 98 -6.32 15.06 -3.51
C LEU A 98 -7.51 15.97 -3.19
N ILE A 99 -7.57 16.51 -1.98
CA ILE A 99 -8.78 17.21 -1.51
C ILE A 99 -9.03 18.51 -2.28
N TYR A 100 -7.97 19.30 -2.53
CA TYR A 100 -8.16 20.61 -3.20
C TYR A 100 -8.25 20.51 -4.72
N CYS A 101 -7.75 19.42 -5.32
CA CYS A 101 -7.84 19.20 -6.77
C CYS A 101 -9.09 18.41 -7.16
N ASP A 102 -9.39 17.31 -6.46
CA ASP A 102 -10.39 16.33 -6.87
C ASP A 102 -11.59 16.25 -5.91
N GLY A 103 -11.53 16.97 -4.80
CA GLY A 103 -12.57 16.96 -3.78
C GLY A 103 -12.28 15.97 -2.64
N VAL A 104 -13.20 15.94 -1.66
CA VAL A 104 -13.04 15.08 -0.48
C VAL A 104 -13.41 13.65 -0.83
N PRO A 105 -12.48 12.69 -0.77
CA PRO A 105 -12.78 11.29 -1.04
C PRO A 105 -13.65 10.69 0.07
N ARG A 106 -14.32 9.60 -0.21
CA ARG A 106 -15.01 8.81 0.79
C ARG A 106 -14.05 7.96 1.61
N TYR A 107 -13.04 7.39 0.92
CA TYR A 107 -12.03 6.53 1.54
C TYR A 107 -10.63 6.88 1.06
N ILE A 108 -9.67 6.80 1.99
CA ILE A 108 -8.25 6.70 1.67
C ILE A 108 -7.75 5.37 2.24
N ILE A 109 -7.16 4.55 1.39
CA ILE A 109 -6.64 3.23 1.73
C ILE A 109 -5.12 3.32 1.80
N THR A 110 -4.55 2.89 2.92
CA THR A 110 -3.10 2.94 3.17
C THR A 110 -2.64 1.62 3.76
N ASP A 111 -1.34 1.37 3.75
CA ASP A 111 -0.75 0.36 4.60
C ASP A 111 -0.78 0.78 6.09
N ASN A 112 -0.31 -0.10 6.98
CA ASN A 112 -0.17 0.18 8.41
C ASN A 112 1.13 0.92 8.76
N GLY A 113 1.79 1.54 7.78
CA GLY A 113 3.04 2.25 7.96
C GLY A 113 2.91 3.46 8.89
N LYS A 114 3.96 3.71 9.69
CA LYS A 114 4.01 4.85 10.62
C LYS A 114 3.69 6.22 9.98
N PRO A 115 4.04 6.50 8.71
CA PRO A 115 3.69 7.76 8.07
C PRO A 115 2.19 7.97 7.93
N PHE A 116 1.42 6.89 7.78
CA PHE A 116 -0.02 6.93 7.56
C PHE A 116 -0.84 6.77 8.85
N CYS A 117 -0.34 5.99 9.82
CA CYS A 117 -1.04 5.74 11.10
C CYS A 117 -0.59 6.74 12.17
N ASN A 118 -1.28 7.89 12.26
CA ASN A 118 -0.94 8.92 13.23
C ASN A 118 -2.08 9.94 13.45
N SER A 119 -2.00 10.64 14.59
CA SER A 119 -3.01 11.62 15.01
C SER A 119 -3.22 12.82 14.06
N LEU A 120 -2.28 13.12 13.15
CA LEU A 120 -2.48 14.18 12.16
C LEU A 120 -3.45 13.71 11.07
N ILE A 121 -3.31 12.46 10.62
CA ILE A 121 -4.24 11.85 9.68
C ILE A 121 -5.62 11.71 10.32
N ASP A 122 -5.70 11.28 11.59
CA ASP A 122 -6.98 11.18 12.31
C ASP A 122 -7.71 12.53 12.34
N LYS A 123 -6.98 13.60 12.67
CA LYS A 123 -7.53 14.97 12.65
C LYS A 123 -7.98 15.40 11.26
N LEU A 124 -7.22 15.01 10.23
CA LEU A 124 -7.57 15.29 8.84
C LEU A 124 -8.88 14.59 8.44
N CYS A 125 -8.99 13.30 8.77
CA CYS A 125 -10.20 12.51 8.56
C CYS A 125 -11.42 13.15 9.24
N GLN A 126 -11.27 13.57 10.49
CA GLN A 126 -12.34 14.26 11.23
C GLN A 126 -12.71 15.60 10.62
N LYS A 127 -11.71 16.40 10.23
CA LYS A 127 -11.93 17.75 9.66
C LYS A 127 -12.70 17.69 8.34
N PHE A 128 -12.38 16.77 7.46
CA PHE A 128 -12.96 16.67 6.12
C PHE A 128 -14.05 15.61 5.99
N GLY A 129 -14.22 14.72 6.97
CA GLY A 129 -15.29 13.71 6.99
C GLY A 129 -15.02 12.47 6.13
N PHE A 130 -13.78 12.22 5.71
CA PHE A 130 -13.44 10.98 5.02
C PHE A 130 -12.95 9.88 5.97
N LYS A 131 -12.92 8.63 5.50
CA LYS A 131 -12.48 7.49 6.30
C LYS A 131 -11.15 6.94 5.79
N GLN A 132 -10.19 6.76 6.69
CA GLN A 132 -9.01 5.96 6.41
C GLN A 132 -9.34 4.48 6.60
N ARG A 133 -8.90 3.65 5.66
CA ARG A 133 -8.94 2.19 5.73
C ARG A 133 -7.51 1.66 5.62
N ASN A 134 -7.15 0.77 6.52
CA ASN A 134 -5.87 0.09 6.45
C ASN A 134 -6.03 -1.16 5.59
N SER A 135 -5.14 -1.35 4.61
CA SER A 135 -5.03 -2.64 3.94
C SER A 135 -4.48 -3.65 4.95
N PHE A 136 -5.21 -4.74 5.17
CA PHE A 136 -4.69 -5.81 6.01
C PHE A 136 -3.53 -6.50 5.29
N MET A 137 -2.48 -6.88 6.04
CA MET A 137 -1.28 -7.58 5.51
C MET A 137 -1.62 -8.86 4.70
N TYR A 138 -2.84 -9.38 4.82
CA TYR A 138 -3.34 -10.55 4.09
C TYR A 138 -4.13 -10.19 2.82
N TYR A 139 -4.38 -8.90 2.57
CA TYR A 139 -5.11 -8.42 1.39
C TYR A 139 -4.20 -7.52 0.54
N VAL A 140 -3.12 -8.10 0.04
CA VAL A 140 -2.23 -7.44 -0.94
C VAL A 140 -3.04 -6.90 -2.13
N ALA A 141 -4.09 -7.60 -2.53
CA ALA A 141 -4.98 -7.15 -3.60
C ALA A 141 -5.79 -5.88 -3.29
N ALA A 142 -6.00 -5.51 -2.02
CA ALA A 142 -6.73 -4.29 -1.67
C ALA A 142 -5.91 -3.02 -1.93
N ASN A 143 -4.57 -3.12 -1.94
CA ASN A 143 -3.66 -2.04 -2.32
C ASN A 143 -2.85 -2.37 -3.58
N GLY A 144 -3.22 -3.46 -4.27
CA GLY A 144 -2.48 -4.02 -5.40
C GLY A 144 -2.29 -3.05 -6.57
N PHE A 145 -3.20 -2.08 -6.73
CA PHE A 145 -3.03 -1.03 -7.73
C PHE A 145 -1.92 -0.04 -7.35
N ALA A 146 -1.79 0.33 -6.08
CA ALA A 146 -0.71 1.18 -5.62
C ALA A 146 0.64 0.42 -5.62
N GLU A 147 0.62 -0.87 -5.28
CA GLU A 147 1.80 -1.75 -5.31
C GLU A 147 2.24 -2.11 -6.73
N ALA A 148 1.34 -2.12 -7.71
CA ALA A 148 1.67 -2.39 -9.11
C ALA A 148 2.54 -1.29 -9.77
N PHE A 149 2.65 -0.12 -9.13
CA PHE A 149 3.57 0.95 -9.52
C PHE A 149 4.98 0.79 -8.90
N ASN A 150 5.19 -0.19 -8.03
CA ASN A 150 6.48 -0.59 -7.48
C ASN A 150 7.13 -1.65 -8.38
#